data_fc1448c2876adb9caa0a2a3c99431a06
#
_entry.id   fc1448c2876adb9caa0a2a3c99431a06
#
_cell.length_a   1.000
_cell.length_b   1.000
_cell.length_c   1.000
_cell.angle_alpha   90.00
_cell.angle_beta   90.00
_cell.angle_gamma   90.00
#
_symmetry.space_group_name_H-M   'P 1'
#
loop_
_entity.id
_entity.type
_entity.pdbx_description
1 polymer ?
#
loop_
_entity_poly.entity_id
_entity_poly.type
_entity_poly.pdbx_seq_one_letter_code
_entity_poly.pdbx_strand_id
1 'polypeptide(L)'
;MSNAHIEQAQDILTAVGGVENVINVSRDTKRIMIQMNHAIPSTANEVKQIAGVKAIEENDEQFIIMFKENVEDIYKQLQLLIEKDKSQSDSENNNAKTQETKQTATIKVTTPILVKAPIAGRRILLKEVRDSIFREKMVGEGLAIKAHDMSKIISPFTGTVSMTVPTKHAIGIHSEEGVDLVIHIGVNTVKLNGEGFECLVNQDDYVNKGQILLKFNQNYIEQQGYNSDVIVVISNSSDFGKVELTMNEIITTEDVIFKIFKN
;
A
#
# COMPACT_ATOMS: atom_id res chain seq x y z
N MET A 1 22.83 15.29 -14.74
CA MET A 1 22.57 14.51 -13.52
C MET A 1 23.93 14.25 -12.86
N SER A 2 24.05 14.45 -11.57
CA SER A 2 25.34 14.35 -10.86
C SER A 2 25.69 12.87 -10.63
N ASN A 3 26.91 12.45 -10.96
CA ASN A 3 27.44 11.12 -10.63
C ASN A 3 27.32 10.79 -9.13
N ALA A 4 27.32 11.82 -8.28
CA ALA A 4 27.17 11.69 -6.84
C ALA A 4 25.85 11.03 -6.40
N HIS A 5 24.73 11.30 -7.08
CA HIS A 5 23.44 10.68 -6.72
C HIS A 5 23.36 9.21 -7.13
N ILE A 6 24.08 8.81 -8.18
CA ILE A 6 24.18 7.39 -8.59
C ILE A 6 24.99 6.65 -7.54
N GLU A 7 26.12 7.19 -7.11
CA GLU A 7 26.98 6.60 -6.07
C GLU A 7 26.23 6.48 -4.74
N GLN A 8 25.53 7.52 -4.30
CA GLN A 8 24.67 7.48 -3.11
C GLN A 8 23.60 6.38 -3.19
N ALA A 9 22.95 6.22 -4.34
CA ALA A 9 21.94 5.18 -4.53
C ALA A 9 22.56 3.77 -4.51
N GLN A 10 23.75 3.59 -5.08
CA GLN A 10 24.50 2.33 -5.04
C GLN A 10 24.93 1.97 -3.62
N ASP A 11 25.46 2.95 -2.88
CA ASP A 11 25.87 2.74 -1.48
C ASP A 11 24.68 2.36 -0.60
N ILE A 12 23.53 3.00 -0.81
CA ILE A 12 22.28 2.64 -0.10
C ILE A 12 21.87 1.20 -0.43
N LEU A 13 21.85 0.82 -1.72
CA LEU A 13 21.50 -0.54 -2.12
C LEU A 13 22.47 -1.57 -1.54
N THR A 14 23.76 -1.28 -1.56
CA THR A 14 24.79 -2.15 -0.95
C THR A 14 24.54 -2.32 0.55
N ALA A 15 24.31 -1.23 1.26
CA ALA A 15 24.09 -1.25 2.70
C ALA A 15 22.82 -1.99 3.12
N VAL A 16 21.76 -1.94 2.30
CA VAL A 16 20.50 -2.69 2.55
C VAL A 16 20.56 -4.14 2.06
N GLY A 17 21.73 -4.63 1.60
CA GLY A 17 21.92 -6.03 1.20
C GLY A 17 21.61 -6.36 -0.25
N GLY A 18 21.69 -5.37 -1.14
CA GLY A 18 21.46 -5.55 -2.58
C GLY A 18 20.01 -5.38 -3.00
N VAL A 19 19.81 -5.41 -4.30
CA VAL A 19 18.46 -5.24 -4.90
C VAL A 19 17.52 -6.38 -4.50
N GLU A 20 18.05 -7.58 -4.34
CA GLU A 20 17.31 -8.78 -3.94
C GLU A 20 16.72 -8.68 -2.53
N ASN A 21 17.31 -7.85 -1.66
CA ASN A 21 16.77 -7.60 -0.31
C ASN A 21 15.73 -6.46 -0.27
N VAL A 22 15.58 -5.72 -1.36
CA VAL A 22 14.65 -4.59 -1.44
C VAL A 22 13.29 -5.04 -1.96
N ILE A 23 12.27 -5.00 -1.10
CA ILE A 23 10.88 -5.27 -1.48
C ILE A 23 10.27 -4.05 -2.19
N ASN A 24 10.44 -2.88 -1.57
CA ASN A 24 9.85 -1.64 -2.07
C ASN A 24 10.67 -0.42 -1.64
N VAL A 25 10.67 0.60 -2.49
CA VAL A 25 11.24 1.92 -2.18
C VAL A 25 10.19 2.98 -2.42
N SER A 26 9.97 3.83 -1.43
CA SER A 26 9.06 4.96 -1.51
C SER A 26 9.72 6.22 -0.92
N ARG A 27 9.13 7.38 -1.15
CA ARG A 27 9.68 8.64 -0.67
C ARG A 27 8.61 9.65 -0.26
N ASP A 28 9.01 10.62 0.55
CA ASP A 28 8.36 11.92 0.69
C ASP A 28 9.35 13.05 0.34
N THR A 29 9.04 14.27 0.74
CA THR A 29 9.86 15.45 0.42
C THR A 29 11.26 15.44 1.04
N LYS A 30 11.50 14.68 2.11
CA LYS A 30 12.76 14.68 2.89
C LYS A 30 13.27 13.27 3.22
N ARG A 31 12.51 12.21 2.93
CA ARG A 31 12.82 10.84 3.35
C ARG A 31 12.69 9.87 2.19
N ILE A 32 13.57 8.86 2.17
CA ILE A 32 13.42 7.63 1.39
C ILE A 32 13.15 6.51 2.37
N MET A 33 12.13 5.71 2.09
CA MET A 33 11.71 4.58 2.90
C MET A 33 11.95 3.31 2.08
N ILE A 34 12.73 2.39 2.62
CA ILE A 34 13.08 1.11 2.00
C ILE A 34 12.50 -0.01 2.85
N GLN A 35 11.68 -0.83 2.24
CA GLN A 35 11.19 -2.06 2.83
C GLN A 35 12.10 -3.21 2.39
N MET A 36 12.59 -3.98 3.35
CA MET A 36 13.55 -5.06 3.14
C MET A 36 12.94 -6.44 3.44
N ASN A 37 13.42 -7.47 2.75
CA ASN A 37 13.06 -8.86 3.05
C ASN A 37 13.60 -9.31 4.42
N HIS A 38 14.82 -8.86 4.73
CA HIS A 38 15.50 -9.20 5.98
C HIS A 38 16.25 -7.97 6.52
N ALA A 39 16.13 -7.72 7.83
CA ALA A 39 16.90 -6.68 8.50
C ALA A 39 18.39 -7.06 8.53
N ILE A 40 19.27 -6.09 8.23
CA ILE A 40 20.73 -6.27 8.29
C ILE A 40 21.25 -5.39 9.42
N PRO A 41 21.83 -5.95 10.48
CA PRO A 41 22.22 -5.20 11.68
C PRO A 41 23.22 -4.06 11.46
N SER A 42 24.02 -4.09 10.38
CA SER A 42 25.03 -3.06 10.07
C SER A 42 24.48 -1.88 9.25
N THR A 43 23.32 -2.03 8.60
CA THR A 43 22.76 -1.09 7.62
C THR A 43 22.72 0.35 8.13
N ALA A 44 22.21 0.58 9.34
CA ALA A 44 22.09 1.93 9.89
C ALA A 44 23.43 2.66 10.04
N ASN A 45 24.51 1.96 10.38
CA ASN A 45 25.84 2.55 10.56
C ASN A 45 26.49 2.86 9.21
N GLU A 46 26.30 2.03 8.21
CA GLU A 46 26.86 2.21 6.86
C GLU A 46 26.14 3.38 6.15
N VAL A 47 24.81 3.40 6.17
CA VAL A 47 24.00 4.45 5.53
C VAL A 47 24.22 5.82 6.18
N LYS A 48 24.48 5.91 7.49
CA LYS A 48 24.82 7.18 8.15
C LYS A 48 26.06 7.87 7.60
N GLN A 49 26.98 7.10 7.00
CA GLN A 49 28.21 7.63 6.42
C GLN A 49 28.01 8.17 5.01
N ILE A 50 26.87 7.89 4.36
CA ILE A 50 26.57 8.36 3.02
C ILE A 50 26.36 9.88 3.04
N ALA A 51 26.99 10.58 2.12
CA ALA A 51 26.91 12.04 2.01
C ALA A 51 25.44 12.50 1.88
N GLY A 52 25.07 13.55 2.60
CA GLY A 52 23.69 14.10 2.55
C GLY A 52 22.67 13.44 3.47
N VAL A 53 22.97 12.27 4.05
CA VAL A 53 22.11 11.64 5.06
C VAL A 53 22.13 12.50 6.33
N LYS A 54 20.94 12.81 6.85
CA LYS A 54 20.73 13.58 8.07
C LYS A 54 20.44 12.71 9.28
N ALA A 55 19.56 11.73 9.10
CA ALA A 55 19.12 10.82 10.14
C ALA A 55 18.61 9.52 9.53
N ILE A 56 18.54 8.47 10.33
CA ILE A 56 18.00 7.17 9.99
C ILE A 56 17.07 6.75 11.11
N GLU A 57 15.92 6.19 10.74
CA GLU A 57 15.00 5.51 11.61
C GLU A 57 14.82 4.09 11.08
N GLU A 58 14.89 3.11 11.96
CA GLU A 58 14.74 1.70 11.64
C GLU A 58 13.62 1.12 12.51
N ASN A 59 12.73 0.36 11.91
CA ASN A 59 11.77 -0.50 12.59
C ASN A 59 11.78 -1.88 11.94
N ASP A 60 11.07 -2.85 12.51
CA ASP A 60 11.11 -4.26 12.10
C ASP A 60 10.74 -4.50 10.62
N GLU A 61 10.13 -3.53 9.95
CA GLU A 61 9.65 -3.67 8.56
C GLU A 61 10.27 -2.65 7.60
N GLN A 62 10.88 -1.56 8.09
CA GLN A 62 11.28 -0.43 7.26
C GLN A 62 12.58 0.21 7.71
N PHE A 63 13.35 0.62 6.72
CA PHE A 63 14.53 1.44 6.86
C PHE A 63 14.27 2.82 6.27
N ILE A 64 14.26 3.87 7.10
CA ILE A 64 13.90 5.23 6.72
C ILE A 64 15.16 6.10 6.75
N ILE A 65 15.51 6.68 5.61
CA ILE A 65 16.67 7.55 5.45
C ILE A 65 16.19 8.98 5.25
N MET A 66 16.56 9.88 6.16
CA MET A 66 16.29 11.31 6.03
C MET A 66 17.48 12.00 5.39
N PHE A 67 17.21 12.83 4.36
CA PHE A 67 18.21 13.60 3.65
C PHE A 67 18.10 15.10 3.95
N LYS A 68 19.21 15.81 3.75
CA LYS A 68 19.21 17.30 3.79
C LYS A 68 18.55 17.87 2.55
N GLU A 69 18.81 17.28 1.39
CA GLU A 69 18.37 17.71 0.06
C GLU A 69 18.47 16.55 -0.94
N ASN A 70 17.98 16.74 -2.17
CA ASN A 70 18.15 15.84 -3.32
C ASN A 70 17.43 14.47 -3.21
N VAL A 71 16.43 14.35 -2.35
CA VAL A 71 15.66 13.10 -2.17
C VAL A 71 15.09 12.57 -3.49
N GLU A 72 14.55 13.46 -4.32
CA GLU A 72 13.98 13.14 -5.63
C GLU A 72 14.97 12.44 -6.55
N ASP A 73 16.18 13.04 -6.67
CA ASP A 73 17.19 12.55 -7.59
C ASP A 73 17.78 11.22 -7.11
N ILE A 74 18.03 11.08 -5.81
CA ILE A 74 18.51 9.81 -5.22
C ILE A 74 17.46 8.72 -5.38
N TYR A 75 16.20 9.02 -5.12
CA TYR A 75 15.09 8.07 -5.30
C TYR A 75 14.96 7.57 -6.74
N LYS A 76 15.06 8.48 -7.74
CA LYS A 76 15.05 8.11 -9.15
C LYS A 76 16.21 7.17 -9.51
N GLN A 77 17.41 7.43 -8.96
CA GLN A 77 18.55 6.55 -9.19
C GLN A 77 18.37 5.16 -8.56
N LEU A 78 17.81 5.10 -7.34
CA LEU A 78 17.45 3.83 -6.70
C LEU A 78 16.49 3.02 -7.55
N GLN A 79 15.43 3.64 -8.07
CA GLN A 79 14.47 2.97 -8.95
C GLN A 79 15.13 2.44 -10.23
N LEU A 80 15.96 3.27 -10.89
CA LEU A 80 16.67 2.88 -12.11
C LEU A 80 17.64 1.72 -11.88
N LEU A 81 18.34 1.69 -10.75
CA LEU A 81 19.26 0.60 -10.40
C LEU A 81 18.51 -0.69 -10.11
N ILE A 82 17.39 -0.62 -9.39
CA ILE A 82 16.51 -1.76 -9.10
C ILE A 82 15.90 -2.34 -10.39
N GLU A 83 15.44 -1.49 -11.31
CA GLU A 83 14.91 -1.92 -12.60
C GLU A 83 15.96 -2.53 -13.51
N LYS A 84 17.17 -1.97 -13.53
CA LYS A 84 18.29 -2.45 -14.35
C LYS A 84 18.77 -3.83 -13.90
N ASP A 85 18.85 -4.07 -12.61
CA ASP A 85 19.27 -5.36 -12.07
C ASP A 85 18.23 -6.45 -12.38
N LYS A 86 16.95 -6.11 -12.23
CA LYS A 86 15.84 -7.01 -12.62
C LYS A 86 15.85 -7.36 -14.12
N SER A 87 16.31 -6.46 -14.98
CA SER A 87 16.41 -6.71 -16.44
C SER A 87 17.69 -7.46 -16.82
N GLN A 88 18.75 -7.44 -16.02
CA GLN A 88 19.98 -8.21 -16.29
C GLN A 88 19.86 -9.67 -15.84
N SER A 89 19.07 -9.96 -14.79
CA SER A 89 18.79 -11.34 -14.38
C SER A 89 18.03 -12.16 -15.43
N ASP A 90 17.32 -11.49 -16.34
CA ASP A 90 16.61 -12.14 -17.45
C ASP A 90 17.48 -12.41 -18.70
N SER A 91 18.74 -11.89 -18.77
CA SER A 91 19.58 -11.93 -19.96
C SER A 91 20.74 -12.95 -19.94
N GLU A 92 21.06 -13.53 -18.80
CA GLU A 92 22.24 -14.41 -18.67
C GLU A 92 21.98 -15.93 -18.71
N ASN A 93 20.79 -16.38 -19.15
CA ASN A 93 20.49 -17.81 -19.22
C ASN A 93 20.26 -18.33 -20.64
N ASN A 94 21.19 -18.04 -21.56
CA ASN A 94 21.29 -18.76 -22.84
C ASN A 94 22.75 -19.03 -23.21
N ASN A 95 23.36 -20.04 -22.62
CA ASN A 95 24.30 -20.98 -23.26
C ASN A 95 25.05 -21.84 -22.25
N ALA A 96 24.59 -23.04 -21.99
CA ALA A 96 25.42 -24.27 -21.91
C ALA A 96 24.53 -25.49 -21.66
N LYS A 97 24.53 -26.40 -22.62
CA LYS A 97 24.03 -27.77 -22.46
C LYS A 97 24.82 -28.53 -21.41
N THR A 98 24.18 -29.15 -20.46
CA THR A 98 24.34 -30.59 -20.15
C THR A 98 23.33 -30.99 -19.05
N GLN A 99 22.75 -32.18 -19.25
CA GLN A 99 21.69 -32.85 -18.51
C GLN A 99 21.94 -32.95 -16.99
N GLU A 100 20.94 -32.67 -16.15
CA GLU A 100 20.22 -33.65 -15.34
C GLU A 100 19.30 -32.97 -14.32
N THR A 101 18.08 -33.52 -14.32
CA THR A 101 17.00 -33.46 -13.29
C THR A 101 16.54 -32.10 -12.79
N LYS A 102 15.50 -31.64 -13.43
CA LYS A 102 14.66 -30.47 -13.11
C LYS A 102 13.80 -30.64 -11.88
N GLN A 103 13.84 -29.68 -10.98
CA GLN A 103 12.62 -29.07 -10.48
C GLN A 103 12.69 -27.58 -10.80
N THR A 104 12.11 -27.24 -11.93
CA THR A 104 11.97 -25.85 -12.38
C THR A 104 10.79 -25.23 -11.64
N ALA A 105 11.05 -24.50 -10.57
CA ALA A 105 10.09 -23.51 -10.09
C ALA A 105 10.06 -22.38 -11.13
N THR A 106 9.09 -22.43 -12.02
CA THR A 106 8.76 -21.32 -12.91
C THR A 106 8.27 -20.18 -12.03
N ILE A 107 9.07 -19.15 -11.80
CA ILE A 107 8.62 -17.91 -11.19
C ILE A 107 7.66 -17.28 -12.21
N LYS A 108 6.37 -17.51 -12.03
CA LYS A 108 5.33 -16.74 -12.70
C LYS A 108 5.46 -15.31 -12.16
N VAL A 109 5.96 -14.39 -12.98
CA VAL A 109 5.82 -12.96 -12.73
C VAL A 109 4.33 -12.65 -12.86
N THR A 110 3.61 -12.72 -11.77
CA THR A 110 2.19 -12.35 -11.73
C THR A 110 2.13 -10.84 -11.55
N THR A 111 1.62 -10.14 -12.57
CA THR A 111 1.31 -8.71 -12.47
C THR A 111 0.35 -8.51 -11.28
N PRO A 112 0.68 -7.67 -10.30
CA PRO A 112 -0.19 -7.47 -9.16
C PRO A 112 -1.48 -6.77 -9.55
N ILE A 113 -2.58 -7.12 -8.86
CA ILE A 113 -3.82 -6.38 -8.93
C ILE A 113 -3.62 -5.08 -8.14
N LEU A 114 -3.92 -3.95 -8.76
CA LEU A 114 -3.72 -2.62 -8.19
C LEU A 114 -5.05 -2.05 -7.69
N VAL A 115 -5.16 -1.80 -6.39
CA VAL A 115 -6.34 -1.19 -5.78
C VAL A 115 -6.01 0.26 -5.41
N LYS A 116 -6.74 1.21 -6.01
CA LYS A 116 -6.60 2.64 -5.71
C LYS A 116 -7.35 3.02 -4.43
N ALA A 117 -7.05 4.20 -3.89
CA ALA A 117 -7.74 4.69 -2.71
C ALA A 117 -9.20 5.11 -3.04
N PRO A 118 -10.17 4.74 -2.21
CA PRO A 118 -11.56 5.15 -2.38
C PRO A 118 -11.82 6.60 -1.93
N ILE A 119 -10.88 7.20 -1.21
CA ILE A 119 -10.95 8.57 -0.70
C ILE A 119 -9.54 9.11 -0.47
N ALA A 120 -9.37 10.42 -0.59
CA ALA A 120 -8.12 11.10 -0.25
C ALA A 120 -8.03 11.39 1.25
N GLY A 121 -6.80 11.35 1.80
CA GLY A 121 -6.59 11.63 3.20
C GLY A 121 -5.21 11.20 3.71
N ARG A 122 -5.06 11.14 5.03
CA ARG A 122 -3.85 10.63 5.69
C ARG A 122 -4.02 9.16 6.04
N ARG A 123 -3.04 8.35 5.67
CA ARG A 123 -3.00 6.93 6.02
C ARG A 123 -2.92 6.72 7.53
N ILE A 124 -3.64 5.73 8.02
CA ILE A 124 -3.60 5.21 9.39
C ILE A 124 -3.39 3.69 9.28
N LEU A 125 -2.50 3.13 10.06
CA LEU A 125 -2.31 1.68 10.11
C LEU A 125 -3.46 1.04 10.87
N LEU A 126 -3.90 -0.16 10.48
CA LEU A 126 -4.99 -0.86 11.19
C LEU A 126 -4.69 -1.06 12.68
N LYS A 127 -3.41 -1.26 13.06
CA LYS A 127 -3.01 -1.36 14.47
C LYS A 127 -3.33 -0.12 15.32
N GLU A 128 -3.55 1.03 14.68
CA GLU A 128 -3.89 2.30 15.33
C GLU A 128 -5.41 2.52 15.44
N VAL A 129 -6.20 1.71 14.73
CA VAL A 129 -7.67 1.77 14.77
C VAL A 129 -8.17 1.27 16.12
N ARG A 130 -9.13 1.99 16.72
CA ARG A 130 -9.67 1.69 18.06
C ARG A 130 -10.67 0.52 18.11
N ASP A 131 -10.74 -0.27 17.05
CA ASP A 131 -11.57 -1.46 16.95
C ASP A 131 -10.69 -2.70 16.87
N SER A 132 -10.89 -3.68 17.75
CA SER A 132 -10.06 -4.89 17.82
C SER A 132 -10.20 -5.77 16.58
N ILE A 133 -11.38 -5.81 15.96
CA ILE A 133 -11.64 -6.62 14.76
C ILE A 133 -10.76 -6.17 13.60
N PHE A 134 -10.67 -4.85 13.40
CA PHE A 134 -9.80 -4.27 12.38
C PHE A 134 -8.33 -4.27 12.80
N ARG A 135 -8.05 -3.87 14.04
CA ARG A 135 -6.68 -3.79 14.55
C ARG A 135 -5.93 -5.12 14.48
N GLU A 136 -6.61 -6.22 14.75
CA GLU A 136 -6.07 -7.57 14.75
C GLU A 136 -6.24 -8.27 13.38
N LYS A 137 -6.65 -7.50 12.36
CA LYS A 137 -6.83 -7.97 10.97
C LYS A 137 -7.79 -9.16 10.83
N MET A 138 -8.75 -9.31 11.74
CA MET A 138 -9.72 -10.41 11.70
C MET A 138 -10.63 -10.37 10.46
N VAL A 139 -10.77 -9.20 9.83
CA VAL A 139 -11.54 -8.99 8.59
C VAL A 139 -10.66 -9.09 7.34
N GLY A 140 -9.33 -9.05 7.49
CA GLY A 140 -8.37 -9.10 6.40
C GLY A 140 -7.30 -8.02 6.48
N GLU A 141 -6.40 -8.00 5.50
CA GLU A 141 -5.34 -7.01 5.37
C GLU A 141 -5.90 -5.66 4.91
N GLY A 142 -5.38 -4.57 5.46
CA GLY A 142 -5.90 -3.26 5.12
C GLY A 142 -5.21 -2.09 5.80
N LEU A 143 -5.82 -0.93 5.62
CA LEU A 143 -5.44 0.34 6.24
C LEU A 143 -6.67 1.18 6.52
N ALA A 144 -6.51 2.26 7.27
CA ALA A 144 -7.55 3.29 7.38
C ALA A 144 -7.04 4.62 6.80
N ILE A 145 -7.97 5.50 6.44
CA ILE A 145 -7.69 6.81 5.86
C ILE A 145 -8.46 7.85 6.65
N LYS A 146 -7.75 8.78 7.27
CA LYS A 146 -8.37 9.98 7.83
C LYS A 146 -8.64 10.95 6.70
N ALA A 147 -9.90 11.05 6.31
CA ALA A 147 -10.32 11.86 5.16
C ALA A 147 -9.99 13.36 5.38
N HIS A 148 -9.61 14.04 4.28
CA HIS A 148 -9.48 15.50 4.22
C HIS A 148 -10.73 16.07 3.53
N ASP A 149 -11.66 16.67 4.28
CA ASP A 149 -12.84 17.42 3.81
C ASP A 149 -13.65 16.74 2.68
N MET A 150 -13.47 15.45 2.47
CA MET A 150 -14.14 14.65 1.46
C MET A 150 -15.20 13.78 2.11
N SER A 151 -16.42 13.87 1.61
CA SER A 151 -17.57 13.10 2.12
C SER A 151 -18.05 12.04 1.13
N LYS A 152 -17.20 11.66 0.15
CA LYS A 152 -17.57 10.75 -0.94
C LYS A 152 -16.58 9.60 -1.03
N ILE A 153 -17.12 8.41 -1.02
CA ILE A 153 -16.39 7.17 -1.30
C ILE A 153 -16.59 6.81 -2.77
N ILE A 154 -15.52 6.59 -3.49
CA ILE A 154 -15.55 6.13 -4.88
C ILE A 154 -15.11 4.67 -4.98
N SER A 155 -15.55 3.97 -6.03
CA SER A 155 -15.09 2.61 -6.30
C SER A 155 -13.62 2.62 -6.74
N PRO A 156 -12.74 1.84 -6.07
CA PRO A 156 -11.33 1.75 -6.44
C PRO A 156 -11.09 0.99 -7.76
N PHE A 157 -12.03 0.16 -8.16
CA PHE A 157 -11.99 -0.70 -9.34
C PHE A 157 -13.40 -0.91 -9.90
N THR A 158 -13.48 -1.51 -11.08
CA THR A 158 -14.75 -1.97 -11.66
C THR A 158 -15.12 -3.33 -11.06
N GLY A 159 -16.40 -3.52 -10.75
CA GLY A 159 -16.87 -4.76 -10.12
C GLY A 159 -18.33 -4.71 -9.70
N THR A 160 -18.72 -5.60 -8.82
CA THR A 160 -20.10 -5.73 -8.32
C THR A 160 -20.16 -5.41 -6.84
N VAL A 161 -21.18 -4.67 -6.42
CA VAL A 161 -21.45 -4.41 -4.99
C VAL A 161 -21.87 -5.72 -4.33
N SER A 162 -20.98 -6.30 -3.53
CA SER A 162 -21.21 -7.58 -2.86
C SER A 162 -22.02 -7.45 -1.57
N MET A 163 -21.98 -6.27 -0.94
CA MET A 163 -22.67 -6.03 0.34
C MET A 163 -23.04 -4.54 0.49
N THR A 164 -24.24 -4.29 0.93
CA THR A 164 -24.66 -3.01 1.56
C THR A 164 -25.28 -3.31 2.92
N VAL A 165 -25.15 -2.37 3.86
CA VAL A 165 -25.76 -2.51 5.18
C VAL A 165 -26.89 -1.50 5.36
N PRO A 166 -27.99 -1.83 6.07
CA PRO A 166 -29.13 -0.92 6.27
C PRO A 166 -28.73 0.43 6.89
N THR A 167 -27.70 0.41 7.74
CA THR A 167 -27.14 1.60 8.41
C THR A 167 -26.12 2.36 7.55
N LYS A 168 -25.89 1.96 6.32
CA LYS A 168 -25.14 2.65 5.24
C LYS A 168 -23.71 3.08 5.58
N HIS A 169 -23.14 2.60 6.69
CA HIS A 169 -21.80 2.95 7.14
C HIS A 169 -20.71 2.06 6.55
N ALA A 170 -21.10 0.97 5.86
CA ALA A 170 -20.18 0.04 5.23
C ALA A 170 -20.72 -0.44 3.87
N ILE A 171 -19.79 -0.76 2.97
CA ILE A 171 -20.06 -1.32 1.65
C ILE A 171 -18.98 -2.33 1.28
N GLY A 172 -19.37 -3.43 0.64
CA GLY A 172 -18.48 -4.42 0.05
C GLY A 172 -18.53 -4.37 -1.46
N ILE A 173 -17.39 -4.60 -2.12
CA ILE A 173 -17.27 -4.64 -3.58
C ILE A 173 -16.41 -5.83 -3.96
N HIS A 174 -16.90 -6.63 -4.91
CA HIS A 174 -16.15 -7.72 -5.55
C HIS A 174 -15.61 -7.26 -6.89
N SER A 175 -14.30 -7.29 -7.10
CA SER A 175 -13.67 -6.90 -8.36
C SER A 175 -13.73 -8.01 -9.40
N GLU A 176 -13.56 -7.66 -10.68
CA GLU A 176 -13.46 -8.63 -11.77
C GLU A 176 -12.24 -9.55 -11.63
N GLU A 177 -11.19 -9.13 -10.92
CA GLU A 177 -9.99 -9.90 -10.65
C GLU A 177 -10.11 -10.82 -9.42
N GLY A 178 -11.26 -10.79 -8.71
CA GLY A 178 -11.57 -11.64 -7.57
C GLY A 178 -11.16 -11.07 -6.22
N VAL A 179 -11.00 -9.75 -6.10
CA VAL A 179 -10.69 -9.07 -4.84
C VAL A 179 -11.99 -8.67 -4.15
N ASP A 180 -12.16 -9.07 -2.90
CA ASP A 180 -13.24 -8.63 -2.02
C ASP A 180 -12.78 -7.48 -1.14
N LEU A 181 -13.28 -6.29 -1.42
CA LEU A 181 -12.95 -5.08 -0.67
C LEU A 181 -14.11 -4.67 0.21
N VAL A 182 -13.85 -4.40 1.48
CA VAL A 182 -14.79 -3.80 2.41
C VAL A 182 -14.33 -2.40 2.77
N ILE A 183 -15.22 -1.42 2.64
CA ILE A 183 -15.01 -0.04 3.06
C ILE A 183 -15.97 0.23 4.22
N HIS A 184 -15.45 0.64 5.36
CA HIS A 184 -16.21 0.87 6.58
C HIS A 184 -15.88 2.26 7.14
N ILE A 185 -16.89 3.07 7.41
CA ILE A 185 -16.71 4.45 7.86
C ILE A 185 -16.91 4.55 9.36
N GLY A 186 -15.83 4.91 10.05
CA GLY A 186 -15.78 5.09 11.49
C GLY A 186 -15.86 3.79 12.28
N VAL A 187 -15.72 3.90 13.59
CA VAL A 187 -15.85 2.79 14.54
C VAL A 187 -17.15 2.96 15.31
N ASN A 188 -17.94 1.90 15.43
CA ASN A 188 -19.26 1.88 16.10
C ASN A 188 -20.34 2.78 15.47
N THR A 189 -20.13 3.26 14.26
CA THR A 189 -21.07 4.15 13.54
C THR A 189 -22.37 3.46 13.11
N VAL A 190 -22.45 2.15 13.23
CA VAL A 190 -23.70 1.37 13.15
C VAL A 190 -24.78 1.94 14.10
N LYS A 191 -24.39 2.51 15.25
CA LYS A 191 -25.29 3.10 16.25
C LYS A 191 -25.98 4.39 15.77
N LEU A 192 -25.49 4.99 14.68
CA LEU A 192 -26.14 6.15 14.05
C LEU A 192 -27.36 5.76 13.21
N ASN A 193 -27.68 4.46 13.06
CA ASN A 193 -28.84 3.95 12.33
C ASN A 193 -29.00 4.52 10.91
N GLY A 194 -27.87 4.85 10.25
CA GLY A 194 -27.86 5.42 8.91
C GLY A 194 -27.90 6.95 8.85
N GLU A 195 -28.04 7.63 9.97
CA GLU A 195 -27.96 9.09 10.01
C GLU A 195 -26.52 9.54 9.71
N GLY A 196 -26.40 10.53 8.82
CA GLY A 196 -25.10 11.00 8.35
C GLY A 196 -24.52 10.20 7.19
N PHE A 197 -25.23 9.20 6.66
CA PHE A 197 -24.79 8.37 5.53
C PHE A 197 -25.82 8.35 4.41
N GLU A 198 -25.34 8.36 3.15
CA GLU A 198 -26.16 8.22 1.93
C GLU A 198 -25.49 7.16 1.04
N CYS A 199 -26.09 5.97 0.93
CA CYS A 199 -25.67 4.95 -0.02
C CYS A 199 -26.31 5.22 -1.38
N LEU A 200 -25.52 5.27 -2.45
CA LEU A 200 -25.95 5.62 -3.82
C LEU A 200 -26.06 4.42 -4.74
N VAL A 201 -25.77 3.24 -4.22
CA VAL A 201 -25.82 1.97 -4.94
C VAL A 201 -26.52 0.92 -4.09
N ASN A 202 -26.99 -0.14 -4.73
CA ASN A 202 -27.61 -1.28 -4.07
C ASN A 202 -26.68 -2.49 -4.16
N GLN A 203 -26.94 -3.50 -3.34
CA GLN A 203 -26.32 -4.80 -3.52
C GLN A 203 -26.61 -5.34 -4.91
N ASP A 204 -25.64 -6.03 -5.50
CA ASP A 204 -25.64 -6.60 -6.84
C ASP A 204 -25.54 -5.57 -7.99
N ASP A 205 -25.50 -4.26 -7.70
CA ASP A 205 -25.21 -3.25 -8.72
C ASP A 205 -23.78 -3.42 -9.27
N TYR A 206 -23.65 -3.33 -10.61
CA TYR A 206 -22.36 -3.22 -11.26
C TYR A 206 -21.86 -1.78 -11.24
N VAL A 207 -20.65 -1.56 -10.76
CA VAL A 207 -20.07 -0.23 -10.57
C VAL A 207 -18.76 -0.10 -11.32
N ASN A 208 -18.55 1.10 -11.88
CA ASN A 208 -17.30 1.43 -12.55
C ASN A 208 -16.29 2.05 -11.59
N LYS A 209 -15.01 1.83 -11.87
CA LYS A 209 -13.93 2.54 -11.19
C LYS A 209 -14.17 4.05 -11.19
N GLY A 210 -14.05 4.69 -10.01
CA GLY A 210 -14.31 6.12 -9.81
C GLY A 210 -15.77 6.50 -9.60
N GLN A 211 -16.73 5.56 -9.75
CA GLN A 211 -18.14 5.81 -9.45
C GLN A 211 -18.32 6.08 -7.96
N ILE A 212 -19.14 7.08 -7.61
CA ILE A 212 -19.48 7.38 -6.21
C ILE A 212 -20.41 6.29 -5.68
N LEU A 213 -20.01 5.65 -4.59
CA LEU A 213 -20.76 4.57 -3.96
C LEU A 213 -21.57 5.04 -2.76
N LEU A 214 -20.95 5.89 -1.95
CA LEU A 214 -21.48 6.30 -0.66
C LEU A 214 -21.02 7.73 -0.36
N LYS A 215 -21.87 8.50 0.34
CA LYS A 215 -21.50 9.77 0.96
C LYS A 215 -21.69 9.69 2.46
N PHE A 216 -20.93 10.48 3.20
CA PHE A 216 -21.07 10.59 4.65
C PHE A 216 -20.82 12.03 5.12
N ASN A 217 -21.45 12.40 6.22
CA ASN A 217 -21.25 13.69 6.84
C ASN A 217 -20.25 13.56 8.01
N GLN A 218 -18.99 13.84 7.73
CA GLN A 218 -17.90 13.74 8.72
C GLN A 218 -18.19 14.56 9.97
N ASN A 219 -18.63 15.82 9.80
CA ASN A 219 -18.92 16.70 10.93
C ASN A 219 -20.05 16.15 11.81
N TYR A 220 -21.10 15.61 11.21
CA TYR A 220 -22.19 14.99 11.96
C TYR A 220 -21.69 13.78 12.77
N ILE A 221 -20.95 12.87 12.14
CA ILE A 221 -20.40 11.67 12.78
C ILE A 221 -19.52 12.05 13.98
N GLU A 222 -18.65 13.06 13.82
CA GLU A 222 -17.76 13.53 14.87
C GLU A 222 -18.50 14.26 15.99
N GLN A 223 -19.52 15.04 15.67
CA GLN A 223 -20.42 15.68 16.66
C GLN A 223 -21.20 14.66 17.51
N GLN A 224 -21.50 13.49 16.95
CA GLN A 224 -22.10 12.37 17.68
C GLN A 224 -21.09 11.59 18.54
N GLY A 225 -19.81 12.00 18.54
CA GLY A 225 -18.73 11.39 19.34
C GLY A 225 -18.08 10.16 18.70
N TYR A 226 -18.32 9.91 17.42
CA TYR A 226 -17.70 8.81 16.68
C TYR A 226 -16.50 9.29 15.85
N ASN A 227 -15.58 8.37 15.59
CA ASN A 227 -14.51 8.57 14.63
C ASN A 227 -15.07 8.41 13.20
N SER A 228 -14.57 9.19 12.25
CA SER A 228 -14.99 9.19 10.85
C SER A 228 -13.94 8.62 9.88
N ASP A 229 -12.87 7.99 10.41
CA ASP A 229 -11.82 7.39 9.57
C ASP A 229 -12.42 6.30 8.66
N VAL A 230 -11.97 6.26 7.42
CA VAL A 230 -12.42 5.29 6.43
C VAL A 230 -11.51 4.09 6.45
N ILE A 231 -12.00 2.97 6.95
CA ILE A 231 -11.29 1.70 7.02
C ILE A 231 -11.50 0.94 5.72
N VAL A 232 -10.41 0.49 5.09
CA VAL A 232 -10.41 -0.21 3.81
C VAL A 232 -9.65 -1.51 3.97
N VAL A 233 -10.32 -2.64 3.78
CA VAL A 233 -9.73 -3.98 3.98
C VAL A 233 -10.02 -4.90 2.80
N ILE A 234 -9.09 -5.77 2.49
CA ILE A 234 -9.24 -6.88 1.55
C ILE A 234 -9.73 -8.08 2.36
N SER A 235 -11.04 -8.35 2.34
CA SER A 235 -11.64 -9.35 3.23
C SER A 235 -11.28 -10.78 2.87
N ASN A 236 -10.93 -11.05 1.61
CA ASN A 236 -10.39 -12.32 1.15
C ASN A 236 -8.87 -12.31 0.96
N SER A 237 -8.15 -11.52 1.76
CA SER A 237 -6.69 -11.40 1.66
C SER A 237 -5.93 -12.72 1.80
N SER A 238 -6.50 -13.71 2.51
CA SER A 238 -5.96 -15.08 2.65
C SER A 238 -5.94 -15.87 1.33
N ASP A 239 -6.74 -15.47 0.34
CA ASP A 239 -6.84 -16.17 -0.95
C ASP A 239 -5.67 -15.80 -1.88
N PHE A 240 -4.88 -14.79 -1.49
CA PHE A 240 -3.77 -14.27 -2.27
C PHE A 240 -2.42 -14.64 -1.65
N GLY A 241 -1.38 -14.68 -2.48
CA GLY A 241 -0.02 -14.96 -2.03
C GLY A 241 0.55 -13.83 -1.17
N LYS A 242 0.20 -12.58 -1.51
CA LYS A 242 0.66 -11.40 -0.77
C LYS A 242 -0.24 -10.19 -1.01
N VAL A 243 -0.45 -9.39 0.01
CA VAL A 243 -1.06 -8.06 -0.06
C VAL A 243 -0.06 -7.05 0.47
N GLU A 244 0.41 -6.15 -0.39
CA GLU A 244 1.30 -5.05 -0.03
C GLU A 244 0.51 -3.76 0.12
N LEU A 245 0.75 -3.04 1.20
CA LEU A 245 0.12 -1.76 1.49
C LEU A 245 1.00 -0.60 1.01
N THR A 246 0.38 0.50 0.60
CA THR A 246 1.11 1.74 0.31
C THR A 246 1.83 2.25 1.56
N MET A 247 2.99 2.84 1.33
CA MET A 247 3.79 3.51 2.37
C MET A 247 3.52 5.02 2.42
N ASN A 248 2.77 5.57 1.45
CA ASN A 248 2.45 6.98 1.41
C ASN A 248 1.67 7.39 2.66
N GLU A 249 2.12 8.44 3.34
CA GLU A 249 1.39 9.01 4.49
C GLU A 249 0.17 9.82 4.03
N ILE A 250 0.33 10.58 2.96
CA ILE A 250 -0.76 11.32 2.31
C ILE A 250 -1.19 10.56 1.07
N ILE A 251 -2.47 10.31 0.96
CA ILE A 251 -3.10 9.50 -0.08
C ILE A 251 -4.05 10.37 -0.88
N THR A 252 -3.99 10.27 -2.19
CA THR A 252 -4.98 10.76 -3.14
C THR A 252 -5.78 9.60 -3.72
N THR A 253 -6.89 9.87 -4.38
CA THR A 253 -7.69 8.83 -5.05
C THR A 253 -6.99 8.21 -6.26
N GLU A 254 -5.87 8.79 -6.72
CA GLU A 254 -5.04 8.24 -7.79
C GLU A 254 -3.97 7.28 -7.28
N ASP A 255 -3.67 7.31 -5.96
CA ASP A 255 -2.66 6.45 -5.36
C ASP A 255 -3.14 5.00 -5.24
N VAL A 256 -2.23 4.07 -5.56
CA VAL A 256 -2.42 2.64 -5.29
C VAL A 256 -2.19 2.40 -3.81
N ILE A 257 -3.20 1.91 -3.10
CA ILE A 257 -3.10 1.61 -1.66
C ILE A 257 -2.84 0.13 -1.38
N PHE A 258 -3.20 -0.77 -2.31
CA PHE A 258 -2.83 -2.18 -2.23
C PHE A 258 -2.29 -2.68 -3.56
N LYS A 259 -1.23 -3.50 -3.48
CA LYS A 259 -0.76 -4.37 -4.54
C LYS A 259 -1.01 -5.81 -4.10
N ILE A 260 -1.81 -6.54 -4.85
CA ILE A 260 -2.26 -7.89 -4.50
C ILE A 260 -1.66 -8.88 -5.48
N PHE A 261 -0.92 -9.86 -4.98
CA PHE A 261 -0.25 -10.88 -5.77
C PHE A 261 -1.01 -12.20 -5.65
N LYS A 262 -1.37 -12.79 -6.79
CA LYS A 262 -2.00 -14.12 -6.84
C LYS A 262 -0.96 -15.20 -6.49
N ASN A 263 -1.45 -16.32 -5.91
CA ASN A 263 -0.65 -17.51 -5.63
C ASN A 263 -0.07 -18.15 -6.89
#